data_eba0df348d266cc6644e57ba7b9d4477
#
_entry.id   eba0df348d266cc6644e57ba7b9d4477
#
_cell.length_a   1.000
_cell.length_b   1.000
_cell.length_c   1.000
_cell.angle_alpha   90.00
_cell.angle_beta   90.00
_cell.angle_gamma   90.00
#
_symmetry.space_group_name_H-M   'P 1'
#
loop_
_entity.id
_entity.type
_entity.pdbx_description
1 polymer ?
#
loop_
_entity_poly.entity_id
_entity_poly.type
_entity_poly.pdbx_seq_one_letter_code
_entity_poly.pdbx_strand_id
1 'polypeptide(L)'
;MRSTFKVLFYLKKNAPKKDGSVPVMCRITIDGTIAQFSCKYDILPNLWDVKSNRASGKSAVALETNRFLDKIRVGINAKYKEIAERDNYVTAEKVKNAFLGLEMRHETLLTVYAQHNEDFAKQVSAGLRRDSTYHKYCTVYKHLEEFIKTRYRLSDIALRELTPAFITDFEIFLRTEKQCCNNTVWIYMMPLRRMITIAQNHGWIVRDPFVDYSISAESTERDYLTKDEIRQMIDLKFRRKSMELVRDLYVFCCFTGLSFTDMKNLTKDNVQTSFDGKWKSHTNLTHPGKYFRPSKVKIMRPTSPK
;
A
#
# COMPACT_ATOMS: atom_id res chain seq x y z
N MET A 1 -10.38 -13.80 -33.74
CA MET A 1 -9.90 -15.19 -33.48
C MET A 1 -10.86 -15.90 -32.55
N ARG A 2 -11.26 -17.16 -32.86
CA ARG A 2 -12.06 -17.93 -31.89
C ARG A 2 -11.14 -18.39 -30.76
N SER A 3 -11.43 -17.98 -29.53
CA SER A 3 -10.73 -18.48 -28.35
C SER A 3 -10.89 -20.00 -28.23
N THR A 4 -9.78 -20.72 -28.05
CA THR A 4 -9.81 -22.18 -27.86
C THR A 4 -9.92 -22.47 -26.37
N PHE A 5 -11.10 -22.91 -25.95
CA PHE A 5 -11.32 -23.36 -24.57
C PHE A 5 -11.63 -24.85 -24.51
N LYS A 6 -10.82 -25.64 -23.78
CA LYS A 6 -10.96 -27.08 -23.65
C LYS A 6 -10.69 -27.54 -22.23
N VAL A 7 -11.58 -28.38 -21.71
CA VAL A 7 -11.42 -29.08 -20.41
C VAL A 7 -11.32 -30.57 -20.69
N LEU A 8 -10.23 -31.18 -20.20
CA LEU A 8 -9.93 -32.60 -20.41
C LEU A 8 -9.61 -33.26 -19.06
N PHE A 9 -10.15 -34.47 -18.86
CA PHE A 9 -9.80 -35.31 -17.71
C PHE A 9 -8.89 -36.45 -18.14
N TYR A 10 -7.93 -36.83 -17.30
CA TYR A 10 -7.01 -37.93 -17.55
C TYR A 10 -6.50 -38.55 -16.25
N LEU A 11 -5.98 -39.80 -16.33
CA LEU A 11 -5.43 -40.49 -15.18
C LEU A 11 -3.93 -40.21 -15.01
N LYS A 12 -3.50 -39.92 -13.79
CA LYS A 12 -2.08 -39.81 -13.44
C LYS A 12 -1.49 -41.18 -13.09
N LYS A 13 -1.19 -41.99 -14.13
CA LYS A 13 -0.72 -43.37 -13.98
C LYS A 13 0.60 -43.54 -13.22
N ASN A 14 1.39 -42.49 -13.08
CA ASN A 14 2.72 -42.52 -12.42
C ASN A 14 2.62 -42.48 -10.88
N ALA A 15 1.44 -42.39 -10.31
CA ALA A 15 1.25 -42.31 -8.86
C ALA A 15 0.08 -43.19 -8.41
N PRO A 16 0.16 -44.52 -8.58
CA PRO A 16 -0.89 -45.44 -8.09
C PRO A 16 -0.87 -45.45 -6.57
N LYS A 17 -2.05 -45.55 -5.96
CA LYS A 17 -2.23 -45.77 -4.54
C LYS A 17 -2.03 -47.23 -4.19
N LYS A 18 -1.98 -47.59 -2.89
CA LYS A 18 -1.80 -48.95 -2.40
C LYS A 18 -2.92 -49.92 -2.85
N ASP A 19 -4.13 -49.40 -3.11
CA ASP A 19 -5.29 -50.12 -3.61
C ASP A 19 -5.36 -50.23 -5.14
N GLY A 20 -4.30 -49.77 -5.85
CA GLY A 20 -4.24 -49.78 -7.31
C GLY A 20 -5.02 -48.65 -8.00
N SER A 21 -5.75 -47.83 -7.24
CA SER A 21 -6.43 -46.65 -7.81
C SER A 21 -5.42 -45.55 -8.21
N VAL A 22 -5.80 -44.73 -9.19
CA VAL A 22 -4.98 -43.63 -9.67
C VAL A 22 -5.77 -42.32 -9.65
N PRO A 23 -5.09 -41.17 -9.34
CA PRO A 23 -5.76 -39.87 -9.30
C PRO A 23 -6.22 -39.42 -10.68
N VAL A 24 -7.43 -38.87 -10.71
CA VAL A 24 -7.99 -38.18 -11.86
C VAL A 24 -7.50 -36.73 -11.86
N MET A 25 -6.92 -36.32 -12.97
CA MET A 25 -6.43 -34.95 -13.20
C MET A 25 -7.34 -34.22 -14.19
N CYS A 26 -7.48 -32.92 -13.98
CA CYS A 26 -8.13 -32.02 -14.92
C CYS A 26 -7.06 -31.15 -15.61
N ARG A 27 -7.19 -30.98 -16.93
CA ARG A 27 -6.40 -30.07 -17.74
C ARG A 27 -7.32 -29.03 -18.40
N ILE A 28 -7.06 -27.78 -18.17
CA ILE A 28 -7.69 -26.65 -18.83
C ILE A 28 -6.72 -26.12 -19.88
N THR A 29 -7.18 -25.92 -21.10
CA THR A 29 -6.40 -25.30 -22.17
C THR A 29 -7.17 -24.10 -22.72
N ILE A 30 -6.53 -22.93 -22.75
CA ILE A 30 -7.09 -21.68 -23.27
C ILE A 30 -6.00 -20.98 -24.09
N ASP A 31 -6.25 -20.77 -25.37
CA ASP A 31 -5.37 -20.03 -26.30
C ASP A 31 -3.88 -20.40 -26.17
N GLY A 32 -3.59 -21.70 -26.11
CA GLY A 32 -2.24 -22.26 -25.96
C GLY A 32 -1.73 -22.29 -24.53
N THR A 33 -2.36 -21.63 -23.55
CA THR A 33 -1.99 -21.76 -22.13
C THR A 33 -2.61 -23.02 -21.52
N ILE A 34 -1.86 -23.70 -20.65
CA ILE A 34 -2.27 -24.95 -20.03
C ILE A 34 -2.15 -24.83 -18.51
N ALA A 35 -3.21 -25.22 -17.81
CA ALA A 35 -3.22 -25.39 -16.36
C ALA A 35 -3.74 -26.78 -15.98
N GLN A 36 -3.19 -27.37 -14.94
CA GLN A 36 -3.56 -28.73 -14.47
C GLN A 36 -3.77 -28.71 -12.96
N PHE A 37 -4.69 -29.57 -12.49
CA PHE A 37 -4.91 -29.80 -11.07
C PHE A 37 -5.50 -31.19 -10.83
N SER A 38 -5.38 -31.71 -9.60
CA SER A 38 -6.01 -32.94 -9.18
C SER A 38 -7.47 -32.72 -8.88
N CYS A 39 -8.35 -33.58 -9.42
CA CYS A 39 -9.79 -33.57 -9.09
C CYS A 39 -10.06 -34.06 -7.67
N LYS A 40 -9.04 -34.51 -6.91
CA LYS A 40 -9.18 -35.16 -5.59
C LYS A 40 -10.14 -36.34 -5.62
N TYR A 41 -10.13 -37.08 -6.72
CA TYR A 41 -10.92 -38.29 -6.97
C TYR A 41 -10.01 -39.34 -7.58
N ASP A 42 -10.15 -40.60 -7.13
CA ASP A 42 -9.32 -41.71 -7.57
C ASP A 42 -10.19 -42.77 -8.19
N ILE A 43 -9.72 -43.47 -9.23
CA ILE A 43 -10.43 -44.54 -9.94
C ILE A 43 -9.48 -45.64 -10.34
N LEU A 44 -9.95 -46.87 -10.42
CA LEU A 44 -9.20 -47.98 -10.97
C LEU A 44 -8.97 -47.78 -12.48
N PRO A 45 -7.77 -47.99 -13.01
CA PRO A 45 -7.42 -47.75 -14.42
C PRO A 45 -8.29 -48.53 -15.42
N ASN A 46 -8.74 -49.73 -15.02
CA ASN A 46 -9.62 -50.61 -15.83
C ASN A 46 -11.04 -50.04 -16.04
N LEU A 47 -11.48 -49.14 -15.19
CA LEU A 47 -12.78 -48.47 -15.29
C LEU A 47 -12.68 -47.14 -16.08
N TRP A 48 -11.56 -46.82 -16.71
CA TRP A 48 -11.37 -45.59 -17.42
C TRP A 48 -11.23 -45.78 -18.93
N ASP A 49 -12.08 -45.08 -19.69
CA ASP A 49 -11.94 -45.03 -21.13
C ASP A 49 -11.11 -43.80 -21.53
N VAL A 50 -9.93 -44.05 -22.12
CA VAL A 50 -8.98 -43.03 -22.56
C VAL A 50 -9.52 -42.24 -23.78
N LYS A 51 -10.40 -42.85 -24.59
CA LYS A 51 -10.94 -42.17 -25.80
C LYS A 51 -11.98 -41.13 -25.41
N SER A 52 -12.92 -41.49 -24.53
CA SER A 52 -13.94 -40.56 -24.05
C SER A 52 -13.45 -39.66 -22.91
N ASN A 53 -12.30 -39.97 -22.26
CA ASN A 53 -11.79 -39.32 -21.07
C ASN A 53 -12.79 -39.32 -19.89
N ARG A 54 -13.43 -40.47 -19.70
CA ARG A 54 -14.49 -40.70 -18.70
C ARG A 54 -14.42 -42.13 -18.14
N ALA A 55 -15.15 -42.36 -17.06
CA ALA A 55 -15.31 -43.71 -16.55
C ALA A 55 -16.18 -44.53 -17.50
N SER A 56 -15.75 -45.76 -17.82
CA SER A 56 -16.42 -46.68 -18.72
C SER A 56 -17.49 -47.53 -17.98
N GLY A 57 -18.53 -47.92 -18.72
CA GLY A 57 -19.58 -48.82 -18.22
C GLY A 57 -20.73 -48.10 -17.52
N LYS A 58 -21.71 -48.94 -17.01
CA LYS A 58 -22.95 -48.49 -16.36
C LYS A 58 -22.94 -48.79 -14.86
N SER A 59 -21.81 -49.14 -14.27
CA SER A 59 -21.70 -49.39 -12.83
C SER A 59 -22.02 -48.13 -12.03
N ALA A 60 -22.49 -48.29 -10.81
CA ALA A 60 -22.78 -47.18 -9.90
C ALA A 60 -21.56 -46.27 -9.75
N VAL A 61 -20.34 -46.83 -9.62
CA VAL A 61 -19.08 -46.11 -9.54
C VAL A 61 -18.80 -45.29 -10.81
N ALA A 62 -19.01 -45.88 -12.01
CA ALA A 62 -18.80 -45.15 -13.26
C ALA A 62 -19.77 -43.97 -13.42
N LEU A 63 -21.02 -44.17 -13.07
CA LEU A 63 -22.05 -43.12 -13.12
C LEU A 63 -21.74 -42.00 -12.13
N GLU A 64 -21.37 -42.33 -10.90
CA GLU A 64 -21.00 -41.34 -9.88
C GLU A 64 -19.76 -40.52 -10.30
N THR A 65 -18.71 -41.24 -10.77
CA THR A 65 -17.51 -40.59 -11.30
C THR A 65 -17.85 -39.62 -12.42
N ASN A 66 -18.66 -40.05 -13.39
CA ASN A 66 -19.02 -39.18 -14.52
C ASN A 66 -19.86 -37.98 -14.10
N ARG A 67 -20.78 -38.13 -13.15
CA ARG A 67 -21.54 -37.01 -12.55
C ARG A 67 -20.59 -36.01 -11.85
N PHE A 68 -19.60 -36.49 -11.12
CA PHE A 68 -18.62 -35.67 -10.46
C PHE A 68 -17.76 -34.87 -11.46
N LEU A 69 -17.28 -35.54 -12.54
CA LEU A 69 -16.52 -34.86 -13.61
C LEU A 69 -17.35 -33.81 -14.34
N ASP A 70 -18.64 -34.08 -14.54
CA ASP A 70 -19.57 -33.09 -15.15
C ASP A 70 -19.78 -31.88 -14.25
N LYS A 71 -19.91 -32.05 -12.92
CA LYS A 71 -19.95 -30.91 -11.97
C LYS A 71 -18.69 -30.03 -12.07
N ILE A 72 -17.49 -30.65 -12.13
CA ILE A 72 -16.23 -29.91 -12.29
C ILE A 72 -16.24 -29.15 -13.61
N ARG A 73 -16.62 -29.79 -14.72
CA ARG A 73 -16.67 -29.16 -16.04
C ARG A 73 -17.62 -27.96 -16.08
N VAL A 74 -18.81 -28.10 -15.50
CA VAL A 74 -19.80 -27.02 -15.39
C VAL A 74 -19.25 -25.87 -14.56
N GLY A 75 -18.61 -26.15 -13.42
CA GLY A 75 -17.99 -25.13 -12.57
C GLY A 75 -16.85 -24.37 -13.29
N ILE A 76 -15.99 -25.08 -14.00
CA ILE A 76 -14.91 -24.46 -14.80
C ILE A 76 -15.49 -23.58 -15.91
N ASN A 77 -16.54 -24.06 -16.63
CA ASN A 77 -17.21 -23.30 -17.68
C ASN A 77 -17.84 -22.00 -17.13
N ALA A 78 -18.47 -22.07 -15.95
CA ALA A 78 -19.07 -20.91 -15.31
C ALA A 78 -17.99 -19.87 -14.96
N LYS A 79 -16.86 -20.30 -14.39
CA LYS A 79 -15.74 -19.41 -14.06
C LYS A 79 -15.06 -18.85 -15.29
N TYR A 80 -14.92 -19.63 -16.37
CA TYR A 80 -14.40 -19.11 -17.64
C TYR A 80 -15.28 -17.98 -18.18
N LYS A 81 -16.62 -18.13 -18.19
CA LYS A 81 -17.55 -17.09 -18.63
C LYS A 81 -17.46 -15.84 -17.77
N GLU A 82 -17.49 -15.99 -16.44
CA GLU A 82 -17.38 -14.90 -15.47
C GLU A 82 -16.09 -14.06 -15.71
N ILE A 83 -14.96 -14.74 -15.92
CA ILE A 83 -13.66 -14.07 -16.17
C ILE A 83 -13.64 -13.43 -17.57
N ALA A 84 -14.20 -14.11 -18.59
CA ALA A 84 -14.22 -13.58 -19.95
C ALA A 84 -15.11 -12.33 -20.10
N GLU A 85 -16.15 -12.17 -19.27
CA GLU A 85 -16.98 -10.97 -19.21
C GLU A 85 -16.29 -9.80 -18.48
N ARG A 86 -15.43 -10.12 -17.49
CA ARG A 86 -14.77 -9.12 -16.66
C ARG A 86 -13.42 -8.69 -17.22
N ASP A 87 -12.63 -9.64 -17.70
CA ASP A 87 -11.24 -9.45 -18.07
C ASP A 87 -11.04 -9.52 -19.59
N ASN A 88 -10.27 -8.61 -20.16
CA ASN A 88 -9.92 -8.61 -21.59
C ASN A 88 -9.01 -9.80 -22.00
N TYR A 89 -8.40 -10.49 -21.04
CA TYR A 89 -7.49 -11.59 -21.27
C TYR A 89 -7.69 -12.71 -20.25
N VAL A 90 -8.05 -13.90 -20.77
CA VAL A 90 -8.30 -15.11 -19.98
C VAL A 90 -7.16 -16.10 -20.16
N THR A 91 -6.58 -16.61 -19.09
CA THR A 91 -5.59 -17.69 -19.10
C THR A 91 -6.11 -18.94 -18.41
N ALA A 92 -5.57 -20.11 -18.77
CA ALA A 92 -5.93 -21.37 -18.11
C ALA A 92 -5.60 -21.35 -16.60
N GLU A 93 -4.54 -20.64 -16.20
CA GLU A 93 -4.15 -20.48 -14.79
C GLU A 93 -5.15 -19.63 -14.01
N LYS A 94 -5.64 -18.51 -14.58
CA LYS A 94 -6.70 -17.69 -13.97
C LYS A 94 -7.97 -18.52 -13.73
N VAL A 95 -8.43 -19.27 -14.75
CA VAL A 95 -9.64 -20.08 -14.62
C VAL A 95 -9.47 -21.22 -13.61
N LYS A 96 -8.29 -21.89 -13.57
CA LYS A 96 -7.96 -22.88 -12.55
C LYS A 96 -8.03 -22.29 -11.15
N ASN A 97 -7.37 -21.14 -10.93
CA ASN A 97 -7.32 -20.48 -9.63
C ASN A 97 -8.69 -20.03 -9.17
N ALA A 98 -9.52 -19.45 -10.07
CA ALA A 98 -10.90 -19.09 -9.79
C ALA A 98 -11.75 -20.31 -9.40
N PHE A 99 -11.62 -21.41 -10.14
CA PHE A 99 -12.37 -22.65 -9.86
C PHE A 99 -11.96 -23.29 -8.54
N LEU A 100 -10.65 -23.31 -8.22
CA LEU A 100 -10.12 -23.87 -6.98
C LEU A 100 -10.27 -22.91 -5.77
N GLY A 101 -10.79 -21.70 -5.98
CA GLY A 101 -10.80 -20.67 -4.95
C GLY A 101 -9.40 -20.15 -4.61
N LEU A 102 -8.39 -20.43 -5.44
CA LEU A 102 -7.01 -19.98 -5.27
C LEU A 102 -6.82 -18.54 -5.77
N GLU A 103 -7.75 -18.00 -6.56
CA GLU A 103 -7.83 -16.55 -6.81
C GLU A 103 -8.15 -15.77 -5.54
N MET A 104 -8.71 -16.44 -4.57
CA MET A 104 -8.83 -15.98 -3.21
C MET A 104 -7.66 -16.46 -2.35
N ARG A 105 -6.40 -16.29 -2.77
CA ARG A 105 -5.39 -15.83 -1.82
C ARG A 105 -5.90 -14.46 -1.43
N HIS A 106 -6.61 -14.44 -0.33
CA HIS A 106 -7.11 -13.20 0.23
C HIS A 106 -5.90 -12.33 0.46
N GLU A 107 -5.68 -11.38 -0.45
CA GLU A 107 -4.71 -10.34 -0.17
C GLU A 107 -5.12 -9.74 1.17
N THR A 108 -4.23 -9.85 2.13
CA THR A 108 -4.47 -9.37 3.48
C THR A 108 -3.90 -7.98 3.64
N LEU A 109 -4.46 -7.20 4.53
CA LEU A 109 -4.12 -5.78 4.69
C LEU A 109 -2.64 -5.58 5.02
N LEU A 110 -2.11 -6.32 6.00
CA LEU A 110 -0.72 -6.18 6.42
C LEU A 110 0.26 -6.70 5.37
N THR A 111 -0.09 -7.76 4.63
CA THR A 111 0.75 -8.27 3.54
C THR A 111 0.89 -7.24 2.43
N VAL A 112 -0.21 -6.63 1.97
CA VAL A 112 -0.19 -5.58 0.95
C VAL A 112 0.55 -4.34 1.45
N TYR A 113 0.34 -4.00 2.71
CA TYR A 113 1.00 -2.85 3.32
C TYR A 113 2.52 -3.07 3.45
N ALA A 114 2.97 -4.27 3.85
CA ALA A 114 4.38 -4.64 3.92
C ALA A 114 5.05 -4.53 2.54
N GLN A 115 4.43 -5.09 1.51
CA GLN A 115 4.93 -4.98 0.13
C GLN A 115 5.04 -3.53 -0.33
N HIS A 116 4.02 -2.72 -0.05
CA HIS A 116 4.08 -1.28 -0.35
C HIS A 116 5.24 -0.59 0.36
N ASN A 117 5.50 -0.93 1.63
CA ASN A 117 6.59 -0.34 2.39
C ASN A 117 7.97 -0.75 1.84
N GLU A 118 8.13 -1.99 1.40
CA GLU A 118 9.36 -2.45 0.73
C GLU A 118 9.62 -1.67 -0.56
N ASP A 119 8.60 -1.50 -1.40
CA ASP A 119 8.72 -0.75 -2.64
C ASP A 119 8.95 0.75 -2.39
N PHE A 120 8.35 1.29 -1.32
CA PHE A 120 8.60 2.67 -0.89
C PHE A 120 10.04 2.85 -0.40
N ALA A 121 10.60 1.89 0.35
CA ALA A 121 11.99 1.90 0.81
C ALA A 121 12.97 1.93 -0.38
N LYS A 122 12.72 1.16 -1.43
CA LYS A 122 13.51 1.20 -2.69
C LYS A 122 13.47 2.60 -3.33
N GLN A 123 12.29 3.25 -3.34
CA GLN A 123 12.16 4.62 -3.87
C GLN A 123 12.91 5.65 -3.01
N VAL A 124 12.94 5.48 -1.68
CA VAL A 124 13.73 6.34 -0.79
C VAL A 124 15.21 6.17 -1.06
N SER A 125 15.70 4.92 -1.19
CA SER A 125 17.10 4.62 -1.51
C SER A 125 17.53 5.21 -2.86
N ALA A 126 16.62 5.29 -3.82
CA ALA A 126 16.85 5.94 -5.11
C ALA A 126 16.71 7.48 -5.07
N GLY A 127 16.47 8.09 -3.91
CA GLY A 127 16.27 9.54 -3.76
C GLY A 127 14.96 10.10 -4.34
N LEU A 128 14.03 9.22 -4.77
CA LEU A 128 12.74 9.60 -5.37
C LEU A 128 11.70 10.01 -4.33
N ARG A 129 11.87 9.59 -3.09
CA ARG A 129 10.95 9.83 -1.98
C ARG A 129 11.70 10.22 -0.71
N ARG A 130 11.00 10.94 0.19
CA ARG A 130 11.57 11.37 1.47
C ARG A 130 11.44 10.27 2.52
N ASP A 131 12.51 10.06 3.27
CA ASP A 131 12.58 9.10 4.37
C ASP A 131 11.54 9.36 5.46
N SER A 132 11.27 10.64 5.79
CA SER A 132 10.23 11.00 6.77
C SER A 132 8.82 10.50 6.40
N THR A 133 8.53 10.42 5.10
CA THR A 133 7.26 9.84 4.64
C THR A 133 7.25 8.32 4.80
N TYR A 134 8.37 7.66 4.51
CA TYR A 134 8.53 6.22 4.74
C TYR A 134 8.33 5.85 6.21
N HIS A 135 8.98 6.57 7.11
CA HIS A 135 8.81 6.35 8.56
C HIS A 135 7.35 6.47 9.01
N LYS A 136 6.59 7.42 8.46
CA LYS A 136 5.16 7.54 8.74
C LYS A 136 4.39 6.27 8.33
N TYR A 137 4.65 5.73 7.14
CA TYR A 137 4.03 4.49 6.69
C TYR A 137 4.40 3.31 7.60
N CYS A 138 5.65 3.19 8.01
CA CYS A 138 6.10 2.16 8.96
C CYS A 138 5.42 2.29 10.32
N THR A 139 5.21 3.51 10.82
CA THR A 139 4.51 3.77 12.09
C THR A 139 3.06 3.32 12.01
N VAL A 140 2.35 3.68 10.93
CA VAL A 140 0.95 3.28 10.75
C VAL A 140 0.82 1.77 10.57
N TYR A 141 1.75 1.12 9.88
CA TYR A 141 1.80 -0.34 9.77
C TYR A 141 1.84 -1.00 11.16
N LYS A 142 2.73 -0.55 12.04
CA LYS A 142 2.84 -1.07 13.42
C LYS A 142 1.56 -0.85 14.23
N HIS A 143 0.92 0.30 14.08
CA HIS A 143 -0.36 0.57 14.75
C HIS A 143 -1.48 -0.34 14.23
N LEU A 144 -1.54 -0.59 12.92
CA LEU A 144 -2.50 -1.51 12.34
C LEU A 144 -2.27 -2.97 12.79
N GLU A 145 -1.01 -3.41 12.81
CA GLU A 145 -0.65 -4.75 13.29
C GLU A 145 -1.09 -4.95 14.75
N GLU A 146 -0.79 -4.00 15.62
CA GLU A 146 -1.20 -4.03 17.02
C GLU A 146 -2.73 -3.99 17.17
N PHE A 147 -3.41 -3.12 16.44
CA PHE A 147 -4.86 -3.02 16.42
C PHE A 147 -5.54 -4.31 16.00
N ILE A 148 -5.10 -4.91 14.89
CA ILE A 148 -5.66 -6.18 14.41
C ILE A 148 -5.45 -7.28 15.43
N LYS A 149 -4.26 -7.35 16.03
CA LYS A 149 -3.93 -8.34 17.06
C LYS A 149 -4.76 -8.17 18.33
N THR A 150 -4.92 -6.94 18.82
CA THR A 150 -5.61 -6.68 20.08
C THR A 150 -7.13 -6.73 19.94
N ARG A 151 -7.69 -6.11 18.90
CA ARG A 151 -9.14 -5.99 18.72
C ARG A 151 -9.78 -7.22 18.09
N TYR A 152 -9.13 -7.78 17.05
CA TYR A 152 -9.67 -8.90 16.27
C TYR A 152 -9.03 -10.24 16.64
N ARG A 153 -7.95 -10.27 17.41
CA ARG A 153 -7.16 -11.47 17.77
C ARG A 153 -6.68 -12.25 16.54
N LEU A 154 -6.41 -11.53 15.46
CA LEU A 154 -5.89 -12.07 14.20
C LEU A 154 -4.45 -11.62 14.00
N SER A 155 -3.69 -12.37 13.20
CA SER A 155 -2.37 -11.98 12.73
C SER A 155 -2.44 -11.01 11.55
N ASP A 156 -3.50 -11.08 10.75
CA ASP A 156 -3.78 -10.20 9.61
C ASP A 156 -5.27 -10.32 9.25
N ILE A 157 -5.81 -9.42 8.42
CA ILE A 157 -7.21 -9.41 8.00
C ILE A 157 -7.32 -9.38 6.48
N ALA A 158 -8.22 -10.20 5.92
CA ALA A 158 -8.45 -10.20 4.48
C ALA A 158 -9.05 -8.85 4.02
N LEU A 159 -8.51 -8.26 2.96
CA LEU A 159 -8.95 -6.96 2.46
C LEU A 159 -10.47 -6.89 2.20
N ARG A 160 -11.06 -7.98 1.72
CA ARG A 160 -12.52 -8.07 1.46
C ARG A 160 -13.39 -8.04 2.74
N GLU A 161 -12.80 -8.32 3.90
CA GLU A 161 -13.49 -8.31 5.20
C GLU A 161 -13.44 -6.94 5.86
N LEU A 162 -12.73 -5.98 5.26
CA LEU A 162 -12.68 -4.61 5.74
C LEU A 162 -14.04 -3.93 5.55
N THR A 163 -14.59 -3.47 6.66
CA THR A 163 -15.89 -2.77 6.73
C THR A 163 -15.69 -1.33 7.16
N PRO A 164 -16.70 -0.44 6.98
CA PRO A 164 -16.66 0.89 7.57
C PRO A 164 -16.43 0.89 9.09
N ALA A 165 -16.96 -0.12 9.79
CA ALA A 165 -16.74 -0.30 11.22
C ALA A 165 -15.24 -0.49 11.56
N PHE A 166 -14.48 -1.25 10.74
CA PHE A 166 -13.05 -1.40 10.93
C PHE A 166 -12.31 -0.07 10.89
N ILE A 167 -12.71 0.82 9.98
CA ILE A 167 -12.10 2.16 9.84
C ILE A 167 -12.37 3.02 11.07
N THR A 168 -13.61 3.02 11.53
CA THR A 168 -14.02 3.76 12.75
C THR A 168 -13.35 3.20 14.01
N ASP A 169 -13.29 1.87 14.14
CA ASP A 169 -12.64 1.20 15.27
C ASP A 169 -11.13 1.50 15.31
N PHE A 170 -10.47 1.58 14.15
CA PHE A 170 -9.06 1.96 14.07
C PHE A 170 -8.85 3.43 14.48
N GLU A 171 -9.74 4.33 14.08
CA GLU A 171 -9.70 5.73 14.57
C GLU A 171 -9.83 5.79 16.09
N ILE A 172 -10.82 5.07 16.67
CA ILE A 172 -11.02 5.01 18.11
C ILE A 172 -9.75 4.49 18.80
N PHE A 173 -9.15 3.41 18.29
CA PHE A 173 -7.89 2.87 18.80
C PHE A 173 -6.77 3.91 18.79
N LEU A 174 -6.61 4.66 17.69
CA LEU A 174 -5.61 5.72 17.61
C LEU A 174 -5.84 6.84 18.65
N ARG A 175 -7.10 7.18 18.92
CA ARG A 175 -7.46 8.23 19.89
C ARG A 175 -7.32 7.75 21.34
N THR A 176 -7.75 6.53 21.64
CA THR A 176 -7.83 6.02 23.02
C THR A 176 -6.53 5.35 23.46
N GLU A 177 -6.02 4.41 22.66
CA GLU A 177 -4.83 3.62 23.04
C GLU A 177 -3.53 4.35 22.69
N LYS A 178 -3.50 5.09 21.57
CA LYS A 178 -2.31 5.84 21.12
C LYS A 178 -2.35 7.31 21.50
N GLN A 179 -3.45 7.78 22.09
CA GLN A 179 -3.64 9.16 22.54
C GLN A 179 -3.33 10.21 21.45
N CYS A 180 -3.64 9.88 20.22
CA CYS A 180 -3.39 10.74 19.07
C CYS A 180 -4.41 11.90 19.01
N CYS A 181 -3.93 13.13 18.82
CA CYS A 181 -4.80 14.27 18.52
C CYS A 181 -5.38 14.16 17.11
N ASN A 182 -6.42 14.94 16.82
CA ASN A 182 -7.17 14.90 15.55
C ASN A 182 -6.26 14.98 14.31
N ASN A 183 -5.33 15.91 14.29
CA ASN A 183 -4.42 16.08 13.15
C ASN A 183 -3.47 14.88 12.96
N THR A 184 -3.07 14.20 14.04
CA THR A 184 -2.26 12.99 13.98
C THR A 184 -3.08 11.82 13.46
N VAL A 185 -4.32 11.66 13.91
CA VAL A 185 -5.27 10.66 13.38
C VAL A 185 -5.48 10.87 11.89
N TRP A 186 -5.79 12.11 11.47
CA TRP A 186 -5.93 12.44 10.05
C TRP A 186 -4.71 12.02 9.23
N ILE A 187 -3.49 12.34 9.70
CA ILE A 187 -2.24 11.96 9.04
C ILE A 187 -2.07 10.43 8.97
N TYR A 188 -2.49 9.68 9.99
CA TYR A 188 -2.33 8.22 10.06
C TYR A 188 -3.40 7.47 9.25
N MET A 189 -4.58 8.06 9.07
CA MET A 189 -5.61 7.48 8.21
C MET A 189 -5.26 7.55 6.71
N MET A 190 -4.43 8.50 6.28
CA MET A 190 -4.03 8.66 4.87
C MET A 190 -3.28 7.44 4.31
N PRO A 191 -2.27 6.86 4.98
CA PRO A 191 -1.61 5.64 4.54
C PRO A 191 -2.57 4.44 4.45
N LEU A 192 -3.49 4.26 5.39
CA LEU A 192 -4.50 3.20 5.33
C LEU A 192 -5.41 3.40 4.12
N ARG A 193 -5.92 4.61 3.89
CA ARG A 193 -6.72 4.93 2.70
C ARG A 193 -5.97 4.64 1.40
N ARG A 194 -4.65 4.88 1.37
CA ARG A 194 -3.81 4.53 0.22
C ARG A 194 -3.81 3.02 -0.04
N MET A 195 -3.73 2.18 1.00
CA MET A 195 -3.81 0.71 0.86
C MET A 195 -5.16 0.27 0.29
N ILE A 196 -6.25 0.87 0.78
CA ILE A 196 -7.58 0.59 0.25
C ILE A 196 -7.70 0.99 -1.23
N THR A 197 -7.17 2.15 -1.61
CA THR A 197 -7.14 2.58 -3.02
C THR A 197 -6.35 1.60 -3.90
N ILE A 198 -5.21 1.10 -3.43
CA ILE A 198 -4.43 0.06 -4.13
C ILE A 198 -5.28 -1.21 -4.28
N ALA A 199 -5.92 -1.65 -3.21
CA ALA A 199 -6.76 -2.84 -3.22
C ALA A 199 -7.95 -2.72 -4.19
N GLN A 200 -8.58 -1.55 -4.29
CA GLN A 200 -9.65 -1.27 -5.26
C GLN A 200 -9.13 -1.31 -6.69
N ASN A 201 -7.99 -0.67 -6.96
CA ASN A 201 -7.38 -0.64 -8.30
C ASN A 201 -6.98 -2.05 -8.80
N HIS A 202 -6.65 -2.95 -7.88
CA HIS A 202 -6.39 -4.36 -8.18
C HIS A 202 -7.65 -5.23 -8.19
N GLY A 203 -8.82 -4.68 -7.86
CA GLY A 203 -10.08 -5.42 -7.79
C GLY A 203 -10.19 -6.39 -6.62
N TRP A 204 -9.35 -6.25 -5.58
CA TRP A 204 -9.39 -7.09 -4.37
C TRP A 204 -10.53 -6.70 -3.42
N ILE A 205 -11.00 -5.44 -3.51
CA ILE A 205 -12.15 -4.89 -2.78
C ILE A 205 -13.13 -4.28 -3.77
N VAL A 206 -14.41 -4.62 -3.63
CA VAL A 206 -15.49 -4.07 -4.46
C VAL A 206 -16.09 -2.81 -3.84
N ARG A 207 -16.25 -2.80 -2.51
CA ARG A 207 -16.84 -1.66 -1.78
C ARG A 207 -15.74 -0.91 -1.02
N ASP A 208 -15.79 0.41 -1.06
CA ASP A 208 -14.87 1.27 -0.30
C ASP A 208 -15.26 1.27 1.19
N PRO A 209 -14.44 0.75 2.11
CA PRO A 209 -14.72 0.83 3.53
C PRO A 209 -14.64 2.26 4.10
N PHE A 210 -14.14 3.23 3.32
CA PHE A 210 -14.10 4.65 3.68
C PHE A 210 -15.31 5.45 3.18
N VAL A 211 -16.33 4.80 2.60
CA VAL A 211 -17.46 5.49 1.93
C VAL A 211 -18.12 6.55 2.83
N ASP A 212 -18.34 6.23 4.09
CA ASP A 212 -18.99 7.12 5.07
C ASP A 212 -17.99 7.75 6.05
N TYR A 213 -16.67 7.60 5.79
CA TYR A 213 -15.64 8.10 6.68
C TYR A 213 -15.10 9.43 6.20
N SER A 214 -15.23 10.45 7.06
CA SER A 214 -14.72 11.79 6.83
C SER A 214 -13.95 12.29 8.05
N ILE A 215 -12.71 12.65 7.84
CA ILE A 215 -11.88 13.33 8.83
C ILE A 215 -11.13 14.46 8.15
N SER A 216 -11.10 15.64 8.76
CA SER A 216 -10.38 16.81 8.29
C SER A 216 -9.33 17.26 9.29
N ALA A 217 -8.29 17.90 8.79
CA ALA A 217 -7.32 18.54 9.65
C ALA A 217 -7.95 19.78 10.31
N GLU A 218 -7.72 19.92 11.60
CA GLU A 218 -8.06 21.13 12.34
C GLU A 218 -7.02 22.20 12.09
N SER A 219 -7.47 23.43 11.94
CA SER A 219 -6.58 24.60 11.87
C SER A 219 -5.85 24.74 13.20
N THR A 220 -4.53 24.79 13.13
CA THR A 220 -3.70 25.03 14.32
C THR A 220 -3.24 26.47 14.28
N GLU A 221 -3.70 27.27 15.18
CA GLU A 221 -3.13 28.59 15.43
C GLU A 221 -1.74 28.39 16.04
N ARG A 222 -0.77 29.06 15.48
CA ARG A 222 0.60 29.06 15.98
C ARG A 222 0.93 30.46 16.39
N ASP A 223 1.40 30.61 17.61
CA ASP A 223 1.94 31.85 18.09
C ASP A 223 3.19 32.26 17.32
N TYR A 224 3.45 33.53 17.28
CA TYR A 224 4.63 34.10 16.66
C TYR A 224 5.32 35.04 17.64
N LEU A 225 6.65 35.10 17.54
CA LEU A 225 7.41 36.02 18.37
C LEU A 225 7.22 37.46 17.90
N THR A 226 6.96 38.33 18.85
CA THR A 226 6.97 39.79 18.64
C THR A 226 8.39 40.30 18.39
N LYS A 227 8.51 41.53 17.86
CA LYS A 227 9.82 42.13 17.63
C LYS A 227 10.64 42.31 18.91
N ASP A 228 9.95 42.57 20.02
CA ASP A 228 10.63 42.79 21.30
C ASP A 228 11.10 41.46 21.91
N GLU A 229 10.35 40.39 21.76
CA GLU A 229 10.78 39.04 22.13
C GLU A 229 11.98 38.56 21.30
N ILE A 230 12.00 38.86 19.99
CA ILE A 230 13.17 38.57 19.15
C ILE A 230 14.41 39.37 19.60
N ARG A 231 14.24 40.64 20.01
CA ARG A 231 15.35 41.45 20.57
C ARG A 231 15.85 40.85 21.88
N GLN A 232 14.96 40.51 22.79
CA GLN A 232 15.33 39.85 24.04
C GLN A 232 16.08 38.52 23.76
N MET A 233 15.65 37.75 22.79
CA MET A 233 16.33 36.52 22.37
C MET A 233 17.73 36.77 21.84
N ILE A 234 17.95 37.83 21.08
CA ILE A 234 19.29 38.22 20.56
C ILE A 234 20.23 38.53 21.71
N ASP A 235 19.74 39.24 22.74
CA ASP A 235 20.54 39.68 23.89
C ASP A 235 20.79 38.56 24.92
N LEU A 236 20.08 37.42 24.81
CA LEU A 236 20.30 36.26 25.70
C LEU A 236 21.70 35.69 25.55
N LYS A 237 22.39 35.52 26.67
CA LYS A 237 23.66 34.81 26.76
C LYS A 237 23.46 33.41 27.24
N PHE A 238 23.95 32.43 26.51
CA PHE A 238 23.85 31.05 26.87
C PHE A 238 25.17 30.51 27.41
N ARG A 239 25.09 29.63 28.39
CA ARG A 239 26.25 28.94 28.98
C ARG A 239 26.94 28.02 27.94
N ARG A 240 26.18 27.48 26.97
CA ARG A 240 26.69 26.57 25.93
C ARG A 240 26.71 27.29 24.59
N LYS A 241 27.88 27.33 23.93
CA LYS A 241 28.03 27.92 22.57
C LYS A 241 27.09 27.29 21.52
N SER A 242 26.73 25.98 21.68
CA SER A 242 25.78 25.34 20.78
C SER A 242 24.39 25.96 20.86
N MET A 243 23.96 26.45 22.01
CA MET A 243 22.67 27.14 22.17
C MET A 243 22.69 28.53 21.56
N GLU A 244 23.85 29.23 21.63
CA GLU A 244 24.02 30.52 20.93
C GLU A 244 23.89 30.33 19.42
N LEU A 245 24.53 29.29 18.86
CA LEU A 245 24.41 28.98 17.44
C LEU A 245 22.94 28.67 17.05
N VAL A 246 22.22 27.91 17.86
CA VAL A 246 20.80 27.61 17.58
C VAL A 246 19.96 28.89 17.59
N ARG A 247 20.19 29.78 18.58
CA ARG A 247 19.55 31.10 18.63
C ARG A 247 19.84 31.92 17.37
N ASP A 248 21.11 32.01 16.98
CA ASP A 248 21.52 32.81 15.83
C ASP A 248 20.92 32.30 14.53
N LEU A 249 20.88 30.97 14.35
CA LEU A 249 20.23 30.34 13.20
C LEU A 249 18.71 30.57 13.20
N TYR A 250 18.08 30.50 14.36
CA TYR A 250 16.65 30.79 14.49
C TYR A 250 16.34 32.25 14.15
N VAL A 251 17.09 33.19 14.74
CA VAL A 251 16.97 34.62 14.45
C VAL A 251 17.22 34.91 12.96
N PHE A 252 18.23 34.25 12.37
CA PHE A 252 18.48 34.36 10.94
C PHE A 252 17.26 33.90 10.12
N CYS A 253 16.63 32.78 10.47
CA CYS A 253 15.41 32.33 9.80
C CYS A 253 14.25 33.31 9.97
N CYS A 254 14.09 33.90 11.15
CA CYS A 254 13.06 34.93 11.40
C CYS A 254 13.22 36.15 10.48
N PHE A 255 14.43 36.59 10.24
CA PHE A 255 14.70 37.76 9.40
C PHE A 255 14.73 37.46 7.89
N THR A 256 15.11 36.26 7.50
CA THR A 256 15.22 35.86 6.09
C THR A 256 13.97 35.17 5.55
N GLY A 257 13.13 34.63 6.42
CA GLY A 257 11.97 33.81 6.04
C GLY A 257 12.36 32.43 5.48
N LEU A 258 13.62 32.03 5.59
CA LEU A 258 14.10 30.73 5.14
C LEU A 258 13.59 29.62 6.08
N SER A 259 13.21 28.48 5.49
CA SER A 259 12.97 27.29 6.29
C SER A 259 14.28 26.75 6.87
N PHE A 260 14.20 25.93 7.93
CA PHE A 260 15.37 25.27 8.50
C PHE A 260 16.14 24.45 7.44
N THR A 261 15.43 23.77 6.55
CA THR A 261 16.05 22.97 5.49
C THR A 261 16.78 23.84 4.47
N ASP A 262 16.17 24.97 4.06
CA ASP A 262 16.79 25.89 3.11
C ASP A 262 18.03 26.58 3.74
N MET A 263 17.92 26.97 5.01
CA MET A 263 19.04 27.53 5.76
C MET A 263 20.20 26.53 5.91
N LYS A 264 19.88 25.25 6.24
CA LYS A 264 20.90 24.19 6.34
C LYS A 264 21.65 23.94 5.03
N ASN A 265 20.96 24.08 3.91
CA ASN A 265 21.52 23.87 2.57
C ASN A 265 22.08 25.14 1.93
N LEU A 266 22.05 26.27 2.64
CA LEU A 266 22.55 27.55 2.14
C LEU A 266 24.09 27.52 2.01
N THR A 267 24.58 27.78 0.80
CA THR A 267 26.01 27.91 0.48
C THR A 267 26.32 29.34 0.09
N LYS A 268 27.61 29.69 0.04
CA LYS A 268 28.04 31.02 -0.41
C LYS A 268 27.58 31.34 -1.83
N ASP A 269 27.50 30.32 -2.69
CA ASP A 269 27.10 30.47 -4.10
C ASP A 269 25.61 30.81 -4.24
N ASN A 270 24.81 30.51 -3.20
CA ASN A 270 23.39 30.86 -3.17
C ASN A 270 23.14 32.33 -2.75
N VAL A 271 24.18 33.06 -2.37
CA VAL A 271 24.08 34.47 -1.93
C VAL A 271 24.64 35.36 -3.01
N GLN A 272 23.78 36.14 -3.63
CA GLN A 272 24.15 37.08 -4.69
C GLN A 272 23.82 38.51 -4.29
N THR A 273 24.61 39.46 -4.74
CA THR A 273 24.33 40.87 -4.57
C THR A 273 23.45 41.36 -5.74
N SER A 274 22.32 41.95 -5.42
CA SER A 274 21.42 42.52 -6.44
C SER A 274 21.98 43.82 -6.98
N PHE A 275 21.44 44.29 -8.10
CA PHE A 275 21.81 45.58 -8.72
C PHE A 275 21.61 46.79 -7.79
N ASP A 276 20.75 46.67 -6.77
CA ASP A 276 20.51 47.67 -5.73
C ASP A 276 21.47 47.56 -4.52
N GLY A 277 22.53 46.75 -4.66
CA GLY A 277 23.52 46.50 -3.60
C GLY A 277 23.03 45.64 -2.43
N LYS A 278 21.81 45.07 -2.52
CA LYS A 278 21.27 44.24 -1.47
C LYS A 278 21.54 42.76 -1.75
N TRP A 279 21.71 41.99 -0.68
CA TRP A 279 21.90 40.56 -0.77
C TRP A 279 20.56 39.86 -1.10
N LYS A 280 20.61 38.98 -2.08
CA LYS A 280 19.50 38.06 -2.41
C LYS A 280 19.99 36.63 -2.30
N SER A 281 19.22 35.77 -1.68
CA SER A 281 19.50 34.34 -1.71
C SER A 281 18.73 33.68 -2.87
N HIS A 282 19.48 33.05 -3.79
CA HIS A 282 18.92 32.11 -4.75
C HIS A 282 18.98 30.74 -4.15
N THR A 283 18.03 30.42 -3.28
CA THR A 283 17.76 29.02 -2.91
C THR A 283 16.72 28.51 -3.87
N ASN A 284 16.92 27.30 -4.42
CA ASN A 284 15.84 26.51 -4.98
C ASN A 284 14.91 26.13 -3.81
N LEU A 285 14.01 27.05 -3.49
CA LEU A 285 13.06 26.89 -2.39
C LEU A 285 12.29 25.60 -2.62
N THR A 286 12.16 24.77 -1.60
CA THR A 286 11.38 23.53 -1.60
C THR A 286 9.87 23.78 -1.88
N HIS A 287 9.48 25.05 -2.03
CA HIS A 287 8.15 25.50 -2.48
C HIS A 287 8.28 26.46 -3.67
N PRO A 288 8.21 25.99 -4.92
CA PRO A 288 8.14 26.87 -6.07
C PRO A 288 6.82 27.66 -6.01
N GLY A 289 6.89 28.96 -5.80
CA GLY A 289 5.72 29.83 -5.88
C GLY A 289 5.61 30.96 -4.85
N LYS A 290 6.45 31.01 -3.83
CA LYS A 290 6.47 32.16 -2.90
C LYS A 290 7.73 33.00 -3.13
N TYR A 291 7.66 33.97 -4.03
CA TYR A 291 8.60 35.07 -4.06
C TYR A 291 8.44 35.86 -2.77
N PHE A 292 9.36 35.67 -1.83
CA PHE A 292 9.44 36.49 -0.65
C PHE A 292 10.05 37.85 -1.08
N ARG A 293 9.25 38.91 -1.06
CA ARG A 293 9.75 40.28 -1.02
C ARG A 293 10.09 40.57 0.44
N PRO A 294 11.36 40.75 0.80
CA PRO A 294 11.68 41.21 2.13
C PRO A 294 11.07 42.60 2.31
N SER A 295 10.02 42.67 3.15
CA SER A 295 9.54 43.94 3.64
C SER A 295 10.72 44.63 4.31
N LYS A 296 10.98 45.91 3.95
CA LYS A 296 12.06 46.78 4.38
C LYS A 296 12.44 46.58 5.86
N VAL A 297 13.31 45.64 6.16
CA VAL A 297 13.98 45.52 7.45
C VAL A 297 15.33 46.19 7.25
N LYS A 298 15.49 47.41 7.76
CA LYS A 298 16.78 48.06 7.91
C LYS A 298 17.63 47.19 8.85
N ILE A 299 18.57 46.45 8.31
CA ILE A 299 19.64 45.81 9.10
C ILE A 299 20.49 46.97 9.64
N MET A 300 20.34 47.27 10.94
CA MET A 300 21.30 48.13 11.64
C MET A 300 22.65 47.42 11.62
N ARG A 301 23.67 48.02 11.00
CA ARG A 301 25.05 47.56 11.12
C ARG A 301 25.46 47.70 12.59
N PRO A 302 26.15 46.72 13.16
CA PRO A 302 26.79 46.95 14.45
C PRO A 302 27.80 48.08 14.27
N THR A 303 27.64 49.13 15.06
CA THR A 303 28.65 50.20 15.17
C THR A 303 29.89 49.56 15.79
N SER A 304 31.02 49.66 15.06
CA SER A 304 32.33 49.29 15.57
C SER A 304 32.63 50.11 16.85
N PRO A 305 33.10 49.48 17.92
CA PRO A 305 33.58 50.23 19.06
C PRO A 305 34.85 50.99 18.65
N LYS A 306 34.91 52.25 19.04
CA LYS A 306 36.15 53.04 19.02
C LYS A 306 37.14 52.51 20.02
#